data_af75bedc5165fb3827db87b1d48c1409
#
_entry.id   af75bedc5165fb3827db87b1d48c1409
#
_cell.length_a   1.000
_cell.length_b   1.000
_cell.length_c   1.000
_cell.angle_alpha   90.00
_cell.angle_beta   90.00
_cell.angle_gamma   90.00
#
_symmetry.space_group_name_H-M   'P 1'
#
loop_
_entity.id
_entity.type
_entity.pdbx_description
1 polymer ?
#
loop_
_entity_poly.entity_id
_entity_poly.type
_entity_poly.pdbx_seq_one_letter_code
_entity_poly.pdbx_strand_id
1 'polypeptide(L)'
;MTDVFVVIVPEQNVEGYEHMTRTTGQGYDPNRDEANQTLFEDANAMALVNKFNPMVFTEIHGRVDAVLIEPCTPPHEPNYEYDLIAEQFIKLGEAVGVGAIANNPDHNSFEMPFRDFLRGNEDSPTGKEWTQPWDDMTTAYGSQYPVLIGTAGITWELPVYSDISAEYMVPYGLMTQAMFIRDNKISMLENQAKLFSRGVNNTNSNADVAPWYVNQYDETGAQAELMRPVYDGEGQNGNFYPECYIIPLDRDNQKNLFDAAAELKYLTRNDVKVNVATESFVYDGVTYPEGTMVISMYQAKRSLANSQLYDGTFISVWSGLYSESFAQRSHARGYDRIIVAEPAAYETIMQSCQATIDYEGTLAALAECTADFDGVENADVIIDNVSNDSANAVNALLNAGKTVAMILSLIHI
;
A
#
# COMPACT_ATOMS: atom_id res chain seq x y z
N MET A 1 20.66 -11.71 23.96
CA MET A 1 19.55 -11.55 22.98
C MET A 1 18.16 -11.81 23.57
N THR A 2 17.98 -11.63 24.85
CA THR A 2 16.68 -11.84 25.52
C THR A 2 15.66 -10.70 25.27
N ASP A 3 16.08 -9.62 24.63
CA ASP A 3 15.29 -8.39 24.49
C ASP A 3 14.75 -8.15 23.07
N VAL A 4 14.99 -9.05 22.14
CA VAL A 4 14.52 -8.98 20.75
C VAL A 4 13.84 -10.29 20.40
N PHE A 5 12.60 -10.19 19.95
CA PHE A 5 11.83 -11.30 19.39
C PHE A 5 11.96 -11.27 17.87
N VAL A 6 12.26 -12.40 17.28
CA VAL A 6 12.46 -12.52 15.81
C VAL A 6 11.44 -13.51 15.27
N VAL A 7 10.70 -13.11 14.25
CA VAL A 7 9.85 -13.97 13.44
C VAL A 7 10.57 -14.23 12.13
N ILE A 8 10.65 -15.46 11.69
CA ILE A 8 11.30 -15.84 10.44
C ILE A 8 10.28 -16.57 9.58
N VAL A 9 10.10 -16.10 8.36
CA VAL A 9 9.44 -16.80 7.27
C VAL A 9 10.56 -17.30 6.34
N PRO A 10 10.91 -18.59 6.39
CA PRO A 10 12.10 -19.07 5.68
C PRO A 10 11.96 -18.99 4.17
N GLU A 11 10.75 -19.13 3.67
CA GLU A 11 10.40 -19.09 2.25
C GLU A 11 8.96 -18.62 2.10
N GLN A 12 8.77 -17.51 1.41
CA GLN A 12 7.42 -16.99 1.12
C GLN A 12 6.85 -17.65 -0.13
N ASN A 13 7.65 -17.73 -1.19
CA ASN A 13 7.27 -18.34 -2.46
C ASN A 13 7.79 -19.79 -2.58
N VAL A 14 7.22 -20.70 -1.79
CA VAL A 14 7.65 -22.11 -1.72
C VAL A 14 7.62 -22.78 -3.09
N GLU A 15 6.57 -22.55 -3.87
CA GLU A 15 6.39 -23.13 -5.20
C GLU A 15 7.40 -22.56 -6.20
N GLY A 16 7.63 -21.25 -6.16
CA GLY A 16 8.69 -20.61 -6.96
C GLY A 16 10.08 -21.14 -6.62
N TYR A 17 10.35 -21.37 -5.34
CA TYR A 17 11.61 -21.95 -4.89
C TYR A 17 11.77 -23.39 -5.44
N GLU A 18 10.75 -24.24 -5.30
CA GLU A 18 10.80 -25.62 -5.79
C GLU A 18 11.02 -25.71 -7.32
N HIS A 19 10.37 -24.83 -8.07
CA HIS A 19 10.45 -24.81 -9.54
C HIS A 19 11.49 -23.85 -10.10
N MET A 20 12.26 -23.15 -9.25
CA MET A 20 13.25 -22.16 -9.62
C MET A 20 12.68 -21.06 -10.55
N THR A 21 11.50 -20.58 -10.21
CA THR A 21 10.80 -19.50 -10.92
C THR A 21 10.61 -18.30 -10.01
N ARG A 22 10.57 -17.11 -10.59
CA ARG A 22 10.25 -15.88 -9.86
C ARG A 22 8.79 -15.85 -9.40
N THR A 23 7.90 -16.36 -10.23
CA THR A 23 6.46 -16.31 -9.99
C THR A 23 5.98 -17.51 -9.16
N THR A 24 4.84 -17.33 -8.48
CA THR A 24 4.07 -18.45 -7.92
C THR A 24 3.50 -19.34 -9.02
N GLY A 25 2.94 -20.48 -8.68
CA GLY A 25 2.27 -21.36 -9.63
C GLY A 25 1.07 -20.74 -10.34
N GLN A 26 0.55 -19.64 -9.82
CA GLN A 26 -0.48 -18.84 -10.47
C GLN A 26 0.09 -17.86 -11.52
N GLY A 27 1.41 -17.75 -11.64
CA GLY A 27 2.08 -16.89 -12.59
C GLY A 27 2.27 -15.43 -12.14
N TYR A 28 2.02 -15.14 -10.87
CA TYR A 28 2.20 -13.80 -10.30
C TYR A 28 3.49 -13.69 -9.50
N ASP A 29 4.08 -12.50 -9.53
CA ASP A 29 5.23 -12.13 -8.73
C ASP A 29 4.77 -11.71 -7.32
N PRO A 30 5.08 -12.46 -6.26
CA PRO A 30 4.64 -12.08 -4.92
C PRO A 30 5.23 -10.74 -4.47
N ASN A 31 6.46 -10.41 -4.85
CA ASN A 31 7.03 -9.10 -4.54
C ASN A 31 6.48 -7.96 -5.42
N ARG A 32 5.23 -8.08 -5.85
CA ARG A 32 4.41 -7.06 -6.52
C ARG A 32 2.96 -7.08 -6.04
N ASP A 33 2.66 -7.90 -5.02
CA ASP A 33 1.29 -8.13 -4.55
C ASP A 33 1.04 -7.74 -3.08
N GLU A 34 2.06 -7.29 -2.35
CA GLU A 34 1.98 -7.00 -0.91
C GLU A 34 0.88 -5.98 -0.58
N ALA A 35 0.73 -4.96 -1.40
CA ALA A 35 -0.35 -3.98 -1.25
C ALA A 35 -1.72 -4.51 -1.69
N ASN A 36 -1.77 -5.54 -2.53
CA ASN A 36 -3.02 -6.11 -3.04
C ASN A 36 -3.43 -7.36 -2.27
N GLN A 37 -2.44 -8.18 -1.86
CA GLN A 37 -2.65 -9.41 -1.11
C GLN A 37 -3.67 -10.35 -1.79
N THR A 38 -3.56 -10.49 -3.12
CA THR A 38 -4.35 -11.42 -3.91
C THR A 38 -3.80 -12.83 -3.81
N LEU A 39 -2.49 -12.96 -3.58
CA LEU A 39 -1.82 -14.21 -3.32
C LEU A 39 -1.93 -14.60 -1.84
N PHE A 40 -2.07 -15.88 -1.57
CA PHE A 40 -2.11 -16.39 -0.19
C PHE A 40 -0.78 -16.16 0.53
N GLU A 41 0.32 -16.25 -0.20
CA GLU A 41 1.67 -16.03 0.30
C GLU A 41 1.80 -14.64 0.91
N ASP A 42 1.37 -13.62 0.17
CA ASP A 42 1.47 -12.22 0.58
C ASP A 42 0.44 -11.88 1.65
N ALA A 43 -0.80 -12.37 1.49
CA ALA A 43 -1.82 -12.20 2.51
C ALA A 43 -1.38 -12.79 3.87
N ASN A 44 -0.71 -13.95 3.88
CA ASN A 44 -0.21 -14.59 5.09
C ASN A 44 1.00 -13.85 5.67
N ALA A 45 1.94 -13.40 4.82
CA ALA A 45 3.10 -12.63 5.27
C ALA A 45 2.65 -11.30 5.91
N MET A 46 1.75 -10.58 5.26
CA MET A 46 1.23 -9.32 5.80
C MET A 46 0.33 -9.51 7.02
N ALA A 47 -0.35 -10.65 7.16
CA ALA A 47 -1.05 -10.98 8.39
C ALA A 47 -0.10 -11.13 9.58
N LEU A 48 1.10 -11.67 9.38
CA LEU A 48 2.14 -11.70 10.42
C LEU A 48 2.65 -10.30 10.75
N VAL A 49 2.88 -9.47 9.73
CA VAL A 49 3.27 -8.06 9.92
C VAL A 49 2.22 -7.32 10.75
N ASN A 50 0.96 -7.43 10.39
CA ASN A 50 -0.14 -6.78 11.12
C ASN A 50 -0.28 -7.31 12.56
N LYS A 51 -0.09 -8.62 12.76
CA LYS A 51 -0.20 -9.25 14.08
C LYS A 51 0.90 -8.81 15.04
N PHE A 52 2.13 -8.71 14.57
CA PHE A 52 3.27 -8.42 15.43
C PHE A 52 3.66 -6.95 15.43
N ASN A 53 3.28 -6.21 14.38
CA ASN A 53 3.64 -4.82 14.16
C ASN A 53 5.14 -4.59 14.46
N PRO A 54 6.04 -5.28 13.72
CA PRO A 54 7.45 -5.35 14.05
C PRO A 54 8.12 -3.97 13.94
N MET A 55 9.21 -3.77 14.64
CA MET A 55 10.04 -2.56 14.48
C MET A 55 10.79 -2.55 13.16
N VAL A 56 11.16 -3.73 12.67
CA VAL A 56 11.91 -3.92 11.42
C VAL A 56 11.32 -5.11 10.68
N PHE A 57 11.15 -4.94 9.40
CA PHE A 57 10.85 -5.98 8.43
C PHE A 57 12.02 -6.06 7.43
N THR A 58 12.51 -7.26 7.18
CA THR A 58 13.61 -7.48 6.24
C THR A 58 13.24 -8.57 5.28
N GLU A 59 13.39 -8.28 4.01
CA GLU A 59 13.39 -9.29 2.95
C GLU A 59 14.79 -9.44 2.38
N ILE A 60 15.14 -10.68 2.06
CA ILE A 60 16.48 -11.05 1.59
C ILE A 60 16.32 -11.61 0.20
N HIS A 61 16.85 -10.87 -0.75
CA HIS A 61 16.81 -11.17 -2.16
C HIS A 61 18.21 -11.50 -2.71
N GLY A 62 18.35 -11.56 -3.96
CA GLY A 62 19.53 -11.72 -4.80
C GLY A 62 19.08 -12.16 -6.19
N ARG A 63 19.91 -12.11 -7.17
CA ARG A 63 21.35 -11.95 -7.08
C ARG A 63 21.76 -10.80 -7.98
N VAL A 64 22.54 -9.90 -7.46
CA VAL A 64 23.06 -8.74 -8.19
C VAL A 64 24.59 -8.71 -8.12
N ASP A 65 25.23 -7.76 -8.80
CA ASP A 65 26.70 -7.70 -8.85
C ASP A 65 27.32 -7.09 -7.57
N ALA A 66 26.53 -6.52 -6.68
CA ALA A 66 26.99 -5.89 -5.45
C ALA A 66 26.19 -6.38 -4.23
N VAL A 67 26.70 -6.11 -3.04
CA VAL A 67 25.92 -6.22 -1.80
C VAL A 67 25.11 -4.95 -1.67
N LEU A 68 23.78 -5.04 -1.87
CA LEU A 68 22.90 -3.89 -1.70
C LEU A 68 22.12 -4.01 -0.40
N ILE A 69 22.03 -2.92 0.33
CA ILE A 69 21.17 -2.77 1.50
C ILE A 69 20.27 -1.58 1.24
N GLU A 70 19.01 -1.82 1.04
CA GLU A 70 18.03 -0.86 0.54
C GLU A 70 17.00 -0.52 1.61
N PRO A 71 17.28 0.45 2.48
CA PRO A 71 16.26 0.98 3.37
C PRO A 71 15.24 1.80 2.56
N CYS A 72 13.98 1.74 2.97
CA CYS A 72 12.97 2.61 2.38
C CYS A 72 13.27 4.06 2.72
N THR A 73 13.79 4.78 1.76
CA THR A 73 14.14 6.20 1.92
C THR A 73 13.14 7.11 1.21
N PRO A 74 12.94 8.35 1.71
CA PRO A 74 12.02 9.28 1.06
C PRO A 74 12.52 9.65 -0.35
N PRO A 75 11.64 10.23 -1.13
CA PRO A 75 10.35 10.85 -0.82
C PRO A 75 9.16 10.30 -1.61
N HIS A 76 9.16 9.09 -2.09
CA HIS A 76 8.23 8.66 -3.12
C HIS A 76 6.81 8.37 -2.63
N GLU A 77 6.65 7.68 -1.50
CA GLU A 77 5.32 7.29 -1.02
C GLU A 77 4.75 8.37 -0.10
N PRO A 78 3.69 9.07 -0.50
CA PRO A 78 3.18 10.21 0.28
C PRO A 78 2.50 9.82 1.59
N ASN A 79 2.17 8.54 1.78
CA ASN A 79 1.53 8.05 3.00
C ASN A 79 2.53 7.74 4.12
N TYR A 80 3.84 7.77 3.86
CA TYR A 80 4.85 7.53 4.89
C TYR A 80 5.10 8.79 5.73
N GLU A 81 5.34 8.58 7.02
CA GLU A 81 5.73 9.62 7.97
C GLU A 81 7.27 9.69 8.08
N TYR A 82 7.91 10.14 7.02
CA TYR A 82 9.37 10.09 6.85
C TYR A 82 10.17 10.79 7.94
N ASP A 83 9.66 11.88 8.51
CA ASP A 83 10.29 12.61 9.61
C ASP A 83 10.47 11.77 10.87
N LEU A 84 9.65 10.72 11.02
CA LEU A 84 9.74 9.80 12.16
C LEU A 84 10.67 8.62 11.90
N ILE A 85 10.88 8.25 10.64
CA ILE A 85 11.46 6.93 10.31
C ILE A 85 12.76 7.02 9.49
N ALA A 86 12.94 8.01 8.63
CA ALA A 86 14.00 8.02 7.63
C ALA A 86 15.41 7.96 8.23
N GLU A 87 15.69 8.72 9.29
CA GLU A 87 17.01 8.71 9.93
C GLU A 87 17.35 7.33 10.51
N GLN A 88 16.36 6.67 11.11
CA GLN A 88 16.55 5.33 11.68
C GLN A 88 16.73 4.28 10.58
N PHE A 89 16.04 4.41 9.45
CA PHE A 89 16.20 3.51 8.31
C PHE A 89 17.62 3.57 7.75
N ILE A 90 18.14 4.77 7.56
CA ILE A 90 19.50 4.97 7.08
C ILE A 90 20.52 4.35 8.04
N LYS A 91 20.43 4.64 9.34
CA LYS A 91 21.33 4.09 10.36
C LYS A 91 21.22 2.56 10.47
N LEU A 92 20.02 2.01 10.34
CA LEU A 92 19.80 0.57 10.31
C LEU A 92 20.48 -0.05 9.09
N GLY A 93 20.27 0.53 7.90
CA GLY A 93 20.89 0.06 6.66
C GLY A 93 22.42 0.06 6.74
N GLU A 94 23.01 1.14 7.27
CA GLU A 94 24.46 1.21 7.50
C GLU A 94 24.94 0.12 8.47
N ALA A 95 24.26 -0.05 9.58
CA ALA A 95 24.64 -1.07 10.57
C ALA A 95 24.57 -2.48 10.00
N VAL A 96 23.51 -2.78 9.24
CA VAL A 96 23.30 -4.07 8.58
C VAL A 96 24.39 -4.32 7.55
N GLY A 97 24.68 -3.33 6.69
CA GLY A 97 25.72 -3.46 5.66
C GLY A 97 27.10 -3.71 6.26
N VAL A 98 27.47 -2.95 7.29
CA VAL A 98 28.73 -3.17 8.03
C VAL A 98 28.76 -4.58 8.65
N GLY A 99 27.67 -5.04 9.24
CA GLY A 99 27.58 -6.38 9.82
C GLY A 99 27.67 -7.47 8.76
N ALA A 100 27.00 -7.31 7.64
CA ALA A 100 26.96 -8.30 6.56
C ALA A 100 28.33 -8.58 5.97
N ILE A 101 29.14 -7.53 5.73
CA ILE A 101 30.49 -7.68 5.18
C ILE A 101 31.56 -7.97 6.25
N ALA A 102 31.22 -7.92 7.53
CA ALA A 102 32.19 -8.16 8.60
C ALA A 102 32.76 -9.56 8.53
N ASN A 103 34.09 -9.66 8.49
CA ASN A 103 34.84 -10.93 8.35
C ASN A 103 34.54 -11.74 7.08
N ASN A 104 33.96 -11.12 6.07
CA ASN A 104 33.74 -11.78 4.79
C ASN A 104 35.01 -11.64 3.95
N PRO A 105 35.62 -12.75 3.46
CA PRO A 105 36.88 -12.69 2.71
C PRO A 105 36.72 -12.16 1.29
N ASP A 106 35.54 -12.31 0.69
CA ASP A 106 35.30 -12.06 -0.72
C ASP A 106 34.53 -10.75 -0.95
N HIS A 107 33.80 -10.29 0.05
CA HIS A 107 32.96 -9.06 -0.01
C HIS A 107 33.33 -8.12 1.12
N ASN A 108 33.94 -7.00 0.78
CA ASN A 108 34.47 -6.02 1.73
C ASN A 108 33.81 -4.63 1.60
N SER A 109 32.81 -4.52 0.76
CA SER A 109 32.02 -3.30 0.57
C SER A 109 30.55 -3.65 0.36
N PHE A 110 29.71 -2.72 0.68
CA PHE A 110 28.27 -2.74 0.37
C PHE A 110 27.86 -1.40 -0.21
N GLU A 111 26.79 -1.40 -0.93
CA GLU A 111 26.12 -0.21 -1.43
C GLU A 111 24.80 -0.05 -0.69
N MET A 112 24.49 1.19 -0.38
CA MET A 112 23.19 1.58 0.18
C MET A 112 22.59 2.61 -0.77
N PRO A 113 21.83 2.16 -1.77
CA PRO A 113 21.28 3.05 -2.77
C PRO A 113 20.20 3.93 -2.13
N PHE A 114 20.45 5.22 -2.15
CA PHE A 114 19.41 6.21 -1.90
C PHE A 114 18.62 6.41 -3.18
N ARG A 115 17.41 6.86 -3.05
CA ARG A 115 16.59 7.15 -4.21
C ARG A 115 17.18 8.31 -4.99
N ASP A 116 17.09 8.23 -6.31
CA ASP A 116 17.89 9.04 -7.23
C ASP A 116 17.82 10.54 -6.99
N PHE A 117 16.69 11.06 -6.62
CA PHE A 117 16.55 12.48 -6.41
C PHE A 117 17.06 12.98 -5.04
N LEU A 118 17.28 12.13 -4.06
CA LEU A 118 18.00 12.49 -2.83
C LEU A 118 19.50 12.57 -3.07
N ARG A 119 20.02 11.68 -3.89
CA ARG A 119 21.42 11.62 -4.27
C ARG A 119 21.82 12.77 -5.19
N GLY A 120 20.91 13.14 -6.05
CA GLY A 120 21.19 13.96 -7.21
C GLY A 120 21.82 13.13 -8.33
N ASN A 121 21.72 13.61 -9.53
CA ASN A 121 22.38 13.07 -10.70
C ASN A 121 23.59 13.97 -11.03
N GLU A 122 24.78 13.42 -11.07
CA GLU A 122 26.00 14.17 -11.41
C GLU A 122 25.96 14.78 -12.81
N ASP A 123 25.22 14.15 -13.72
CA ASP A 123 25.01 14.61 -15.10
C ASP A 123 23.92 15.68 -15.22
N SER A 124 23.15 15.92 -14.17
CA SER A 124 22.13 16.95 -14.14
C SER A 124 22.70 18.32 -13.75
N PRO A 125 22.30 19.41 -14.41
CA PRO A 125 22.73 20.76 -14.04
C PRO A 125 22.39 21.15 -12.61
N THR A 126 21.31 20.59 -12.06
CA THR A 126 20.90 20.82 -10.66
C THR A 126 21.46 19.79 -9.70
N GLY A 127 21.97 18.66 -10.20
CA GLY A 127 22.37 17.51 -9.41
C GLY A 127 21.20 16.80 -8.74
N LYS A 128 19.95 17.06 -9.16
CA LYS A 128 18.74 16.62 -8.47
C LYS A 128 17.64 16.13 -9.41
N GLU A 129 17.96 15.96 -10.69
CA GLU A 129 16.97 15.44 -11.63
C GLU A 129 16.81 13.93 -11.44
N TRP A 130 15.58 13.51 -11.45
CA TRP A 130 15.22 12.11 -11.39
C TRP A 130 15.42 11.48 -12.76
N THR A 131 16.37 10.57 -12.87
CA THR A 131 16.69 9.91 -14.14
C THR A 131 16.15 8.50 -14.24
N GLN A 132 16.01 7.83 -13.12
CA GLN A 132 15.46 6.47 -13.05
C GLN A 132 14.74 6.30 -11.73
N PRO A 133 13.40 6.23 -11.73
CA PRO A 133 12.65 5.90 -10.55
C PRO A 133 13.02 4.48 -10.10
N TRP A 134 13.31 4.32 -8.86
CA TRP A 134 13.57 3.05 -8.22
C TRP A 134 12.31 2.58 -7.46
N ASP A 135 12.38 1.47 -6.76
CA ASP A 135 11.27 0.74 -6.15
C ASP A 135 10.49 1.44 -5.03
N ASP A 136 10.49 2.72 -4.89
CA ASP A 136 9.96 3.39 -3.71
C ASP A 136 8.64 4.10 -3.94
N MET A 137 8.03 3.91 -5.08
CA MET A 137 6.75 4.53 -5.39
C MET A 137 5.56 3.65 -5.07
N THR A 138 5.79 2.38 -4.76
CA THR A 138 4.69 1.45 -4.56
C THR A 138 4.82 0.65 -3.27
N THR A 139 3.71 0.47 -2.60
CA THR A 139 3.58 -0.43 -1.45
C THR A 139 3.40 -1.89 -1.84
N ALA A 140 3.57 -2.22 -3.12
CA ALA A 140 3.48 -3.58 -3.64
C ALA A 140 4.69 -4.45 -3.29
N TYR A 141 5.79 -3.84 -2.86
CA TYR A 141 6.98 -4.56 -2.39
C TYR A 141 6.90 -4.90 -0.91
N GLY A 142 7.48 -6.04 -0.54
CA GLY A 142 7.44 -6.54 0.83
C GLY A 142 8.00 -5.57 1.86
N SER A 143 9.12 -4.91 1.57
CA SER A 143 9.73 -3.93 2.46
C SER A 143 8.97 -2.60 2.51
N GLN A 144 8.19 -2.27 1.51
CA GLN A 144 7.48 -0.98 1.40
C GLN A 144 6.15 -0.98 2.18
N TYR A 145 5.37 -2.04 2.07
CA TYR A 145 4.08 -2.13 2.75
C TYR A 145 4.17 -1.91 4.27
N PRO A 146 5.10 -2.55 5.00
CA PRO A 146 5.17 -2.41 6.47
C PRO A 146 5.47 -0.98 6.93
N VAL A 147 6.03 -0.13 6.08
CA VAL A 147 6.33 1.27 6.42
C VAL A 147 5.06 2.07 6.67
N LEU A 148 3.94 1.71 6.03
CA LEU A 148 2.62 2.32 6.28
C LEU A 148 2.15 2.18 7.74
N ILE A 149 2.70 1.23 8.47
CA ILE A 149 2.36 0.97 9.87
C ILE A 149 3.54 1.24 10.84
N GLY A 150 4.53 1.99 10.36
CA GLY A 150 5.67 2.43 11.17
C GLY A 150 6.74 1.38 11.41
N THR A 151 6.80 0.37 10.55
CA THR A 151 7.84 -0.66 10.55
C THR A 151 8.97 -0.24 9.61
N ALA A 152 10.22 -0.33 10.05
CA ALA A 152 11.37 -0.09 9.19
C ALA A 152 11.51 -1.21 8.16
N GLY A 153 11.17 -0.94 6.92
CA GLY A 153 11.31 -1.88 5.81
C GLY A 153 12.71 -1.80 5.19
N ILE A 154 13.32 -2.95 4.93
CA ILE A 154 14.65 -3.03 4.32
C ILE A 154 14.75 -4.25 3.41
N THR A 155 15.23 -4.03 2.20
CA THR A 155 15.55 -5.08 1.25
C THR A 155 17.07 -5.28 1.18
N TRP A 156 17.51 -6.52 1.17
CA TRP A 156 18.90 -6.88 0.91
C TRP A 156 18.99 -7.59 -0.43
N GLU A 157 19.92 -7.16 -1.25
CA GLU A 157 20.32 -7.90 -2.45
C GLU A 157 21.66 -8.54 -2.23
N LEU A 158 21.68 -9.87 -2.21
CA LEU A 158 22.91 -10.64 -2.06
C LEU A 158 23.68 -10.69 -3.39
N PRO A 159 25.01 -10.65 -3.34
CA PRO A 159 25.80 -10.72 -4.56
C PRO A 159 25.79 -12.11 -5.18
N VAL A 160 26.17 -12.17 -6.37
CA VAL A 160 26.35 -13.22 -7.37
C VAL A 160 26.02 -14.68 -7.00
N TYR A 161 25.49 -15.38 -7.97
CA TYR A 161 25.15 -16.81 -7.92
C TYR A 161 26.28 -17.71 -7.42
N SER A 162 25.96 -18.68 -6.60
CA SER A 162 26.81 -19.75 -6.12
C SER A 162 27.99 -19.37 -5.23
N ASP A 163 28.08 -18.14 -4.78
CA ASP A 163 29.10 -17.74 -3.83
C ASP A 163 28.62 -18.03 -2.40
N ILE A 164 29.20 -19.05 -1.78
CA ILE A 164 28.86 -19.40 -0.41
C ILE A 164 29.20 -18.28 0.58
N SER A 165 30.15 -17.42 0.24
CA SER A 165 30.51 -16.29 1.09
C SER A 165 29.39 -15.23 1.16
N ALA A 166 28.57 -15.12 0.11
CA ALA A 166 27.38 -14.28 0.14
C ALA A 166 26.36 -14.78 1.16
N GLU A 167 26.19 -16.08 1.30
CA GLU A 167 25.26 -16.68 2.26
C GLU A 167 25.69 -16.41 3.71
N TYR A 168 26.99 -16.30 3.98
CA TYR A 168 27.49 -15.95 5.31
C TYR A 168 27.16 -14.52 5.74
N MET A 169 26.81 -13.63 4.80
CA MET A 169 26.40 -12.26 5.12
C MET A 169 25.09 -12.23 5.90
N VAL A 170 24.18 -13.17 5.60
CA VAL A 170 22.83 -13.18 6.18
C VAL A 170 22.87 -13.30 7.72
N PRO A 171 23.52 -14.32 8.33
CA PRO A 171 23.55 -14.42 9.78
C PRO A 171 24.25 -13.24 10.46
N TYR A 172 25.31 -12.70 9.87
CA TYR A 172 26.02 -11.55 10.44
C TYR A 172 25.21 -10.26 10.33
N GLY A 173 24.59 -10.01 9.20
CA GLY A 173 23.70 -8.87 9.01
C GLY A 173 22.49 -8.93 9.93
N LEU A 174 21.81 -10.08 10.01
CA LEU A 174 20.65 -10.27 10.92
C LEU A 174 21.03 -10.12 12.39
N MET A 175 22.22 -10.63 12.78
CA MET A 175 22.70 -10.44 14.13
C MET A 175 22.97 -8.95 14.44
N THR A 176 23.56 -8.23 13.51
CA THR A 176 23.82 -6.79 13.65
C THR A 176 22.50 -6.01 13.69
N GLN A 177 21.55 -6.37 12.85
CA GLN A 177 20.19 -5.82 12.91
C GLN A 177 19.54 -6.01 14.26
N ALA A 178 19.60 -7.23 14.82
CA ALA A 178 19.05 -7.51 16.15
C ALA A 178 19.75 -6.70 17.26
N MET A 179 21.07 -6.50 17.14
CA MET A 179 21.83 -5.62 18.03
C MET A 179 21.41 -4.15 17.88
N PHE A 180 21.23 -3.67 16.66
CA PHE A 180 20.76 -2.31 16.40
C PHE A 180 19.37 -2.08 17.02
N ILE A 181 18.45 -3.01 16.81
CA ILE A 181 17.08 -2.94 17.38
C ILE A 181 17.17 -2.90 18.90
N ARG A 182 17.95 -3.80 19.53
CA ARG A 182 18.14 -3.82 20.98
C ARG A 182 18.60 -2.45 21.51
N ASP A 183 19.57 -1.85 20.85
CA ASP A 183 20.21 -0.63 21.30
C ASP A 183 19.35 0.62 21.02
N ASN A 184 18.47 0.56 20.02
CA ASN A 184 17.61 1.67 19.58
C ASN A 184 16.11 1.45 19.86
N LYS A 185 15.73 0.36 20.53
CA LYS A 185 14.31 -0.05 20.71
C LYS A 185 13.41 1.06 21.28
N ILE A 186 13.92 1.87 22.20
CA ILE A 186 13.12 2.93 22.81
C ILE A 186 12.76 4.00 21.79
N SER A 187 13.73 4.52 21.06
CA SER A 187 13.47 5.55 20.04
C SER A 187 12.62 5.02 18.88
N MET A 188 12.80 3.76 18.49
CA MET A 188 11.99 3.11 17.47
C MET A 188 10.53 2.97 17.90
N LEU A 189 10.29 2.52 19.15
CA LEU A 189 8.94 2.43 19.72
C LEU A 189 8.30 3.80 19.90
N GLU A 190 9.06 4.81 20.30
CA GLU A 190 8.56 6.17 20.43
C GLU A 190 8.13 6.74 19.07
N ASN A 191 8.88 6.49 18.01
CA ASN A 191 8.52 6.94 16.67
C ASN A 191 7.28 6.21 16.15
N GLN A 192 7.19 4.90 16.36
CA GLN A 192 6.00 4.14 16.02
C GLN A 192 4.77 4.61 16.80
N ALA A 193 4.92 4.86 18.10
CA ALA A 193 3.85 5.44 18.91
C ALA A 193 3.42 6.83 18.46
N LYS A 194 4.37 7.68 18.03
CA LYS A 194 4.07 8.99 17.43
C LYS A 194 3.29 8.85 16.13
N LEU A 195 3.68 7.93 15.25
CA LEU A 195 2.96 7.65 14.01
C LEU A 195 1.51 7.28 14.30
N PHE A 196 1.28 6.34 15.22
CA PHE A 196 -0.09 5.98 15.61
C PHE A 196 -0.85 7.13 16.29
N SER A 197 -0.17 7.92 17.10
CA SER A 197 -0.79 9.10 17.73
C SER A 197 -1.21 10.14 16.69
N ARG A 198 -0.38 10.40 15.68
CA ARG A 198 -0.77 11.26 14.54
C ARG A 198 -1.99 10.70 13.82
N GLY A 199 -2.01 9.38 13.59
CA GLY A 199 -3.16 8.70 12.99
C GLY A 199 -4.42 8.89 13.82
N VAL A 200 -4.40 8.57 15.09
CA VAL A 200 -5.58 8.69 15.97
C VAL A 200 -6.10 10.11 16.08
N ASN A 201 -5.24 11.11 15.99
CA ASN A 201 -5.62 12.52 16.05
C ASN A 201 -5.80 13.18 14.68
N ASN A 202 -5.58 12.45 13.61
CA ASN A 202 -5.51 12.95 12.23
C ASN A 202 -4.66 14.23 12.10
N THR A 203 -3.49 14.21 12.73
CA THR A 203 -2.61 15.38 12.80
C THR A 203 -1.82 15.51 11.51
N ASN A 204 -1.79 16.71 10.95
CA ASN A 204 -0.95 17.03 9.79
C ASN A 204 0.52 17.15 10.20
N SER A 205 1.40 16.44 9.51
CA SER A 205 2.85 16.46 9.71
C SER A 205 3.63 17.17 8.61
N ASN A 206 2.96 17.82 7.66
CA ASN A 206 3.60 18.39 6.48
C ASN A 206 4.71 19.39 6.80
N ALA A 207 4.54 20.21 7.82
CA ALA A 207 5.57 21.18 8.22
C ALA A 207 6.87 20.51 8.70
N ASP A 208 6.72 19.39 9.41
CA ASP A 208 7.85 18.67 10.01
C ASP A 208 8.58 17.79 8.99
N VAL A 209 7.91 17.44 7.89
CA VAL A 209 8.44 16.52 6.88
C VAL A 209 9.00 17.25 5.65
N ALA A 210 8.88 18.55 5.56
CA ALA A 210 9.34 19.34 4.41
C ALA A 210 10.75 19.00 3.92
N PRO A 211 11.74 18.71 4.78
CA PRO A 211 13.07 18.28 4.32
C PRO A 211 13.11 16.94 3.58
N TRP A 212 12.08 16.14 3.75
CA TRP A 212 11.97 14.77 3.23
C TRP A 212 11.10 14.65 1.98
N TYR A 213 10.48 15.75 1.54
CA TYR A 213 9.66 15.80 0.34
C TYR A 213 10.28 16.68 -0.75
N VAL A 214 9.93 16.42 -1.98
CA VAL A 214 10.52 17.08 -3.16
C VAL A 214 10.04 18.52 -3.38
N ASN A 215 9.08 18.99 -2.61
CA ASN A 215 8.57 20.35 -2.69
C ASN A 215 9.62 21.46 -2.47
N GLN A 216 10.78 21.11 -1.98
CA GLN A 216 11.91 22.03 -1.86
C GLN A 216 12.77 22.13 -3.12
N TYR A 217 12.47 21.35 -4.14
CA TYR A 217 13.12 21.38 -5.43
C TYR A 217 12.31 22.18 -6.46
N ASP A 218 12.78 22.18 -7.69
CA ASP A 218 12.00 22.73 -8.79
C ASP A 218 10.69 21.94 -8.93
N GLU A 219 9.59 22.63 -8.97
CA GLU A 219 8.23 22.08 -8.98
C GLU A 219 7.77 21.66 -10.38
N THR A 220 8.68 21.39 -11.27
CA THR A 220 8.34 20.97 -12.64
C THR A 220 8.56 19.48 -12.87
N GLY A 221 7.76 18.93 -13.73
CA GLY A 221 7.91 17.55 -14.19
C GLY A 221 7.75 16.52 -13.08
N ALA A 222 8.60 15.48 -13.09
CA ALA A 222 8.54 14.36 -12.16
C ALA A 222 8.68 14.74 -10.70
N GLN A 223 9.35 15.84 -10.39
CA GLN A 223 9.53 16.30 -9.02
C GLN A 223 8.22 16.79 -8.41
N ALA A 224 7.40 17.51 -9.19
CA ALA A 224 6.08 17.94 -8.73
C ALA A 224 5.16 16.78 -8.42
N GLU A 225 5.32 15.66 -9.11
CA GLU A 225 4.52 14.45 -8.91
C GLU A 225 4.78 13.73 -7.59
N LEU A 226 5.96 13.93 -7.03
CA LEU A 226 6.37 13.29 -5.78
C LEU A 226 5.99 14.08 -4.54
N MET A 227 5.40 15.26 -4.71
CA MET A 227 4.96 16.07 -3.59
C MET A 227 3.73 15.44 -2.93
N ARG A 228 3.70 15.49 -1.60
CA ARG A 228 2.51 15.11 -0.86
C ARG A 228 1.40 16.11 -1.16
N PRO A 229 0.28 15.69 -1.76
CA PRO A 229 -0.84 16.58 -1.96
C PRO A 229 -1.43 17.00 -0.61
N VAL A 230 -1.98 18.20 -0.55
CA VAL A 230 -2.74 18.69 0.61
C VAL A 230 -4.15 19.02 0.16
N TYR A 231 -5.10 18.77 1.02
CA TYR A 231 -6.45 19.22 0.80
C TYR A 231 -6.52 20.69 1.24
N ASP A 232 -6.43 21.58 0.28
CA ASP A 232 -6.57 23.01 0.47
C ASP A 232 -7.91 23.48 -0.10
N GLY A 233 -8.51 24.43 0.55
CA GLY A 233 -9.80 24.96 0.16
C GLY A 233 -10.61 25.37 1.35
N GLU A 234 -11.70 26.06 1.10
CA GLU A 234 -12.59 26.57 2.14
C GLU A 234 -13.26 25.36 2.86
N GLY A 235 -13.06 25.30 4.16
CA GLY A 235 -13.60 24.24 5.00
C GLY A 235 -12.72 22.99 5.12
N GLN A 236 -11.63 22.91 4.40
CA GLN A 236 -10.70 21.79 4.49
C GLN A 236 -9.71 21.95 5.65
N ASN A 237 -9.20 20.82 6.13
CA ASN A 237 -8.29 20.83 7.28
C ASN A 237 -6.82 21.15 6.92
N GLY A 238 -6.51 21.30 5.62
CA GLY A 238 -5.13 21.53 5.15
C GLY A 238 -4.21 20.31 5.34
N ASN A 239 -4.76 19.14 5.65
CA ASN A 239 -4.04 17.91 5.86
C ASN A 239 -3.95 17.12 4.55
N PHE A 240 -2.90 16.31 4.40
CA PHE A 240 -2.83 15.31 3.34
C PHE A 240 -3.94 14.25 3.48
N TYR A 241 -4.24 13.86 4.70
CA TYR A 241 -5.30 12.91 4.99
C TYR A 241 -6.65 13.63 5.08
N PRO A 242 -7.71 13.14 4.41
CA PRO A 242 -9.05 13.68 4.60
C PRO A 242 -9.56 13.37 6.02
N GLU A 243 -10.79 13.76 6.31
CA GLU A 243 -11.45 13.39 7.54
C GLU A 243 -11.91 11.92 7.51
N CYS A 244 -12.54 11.52 6.42
CA CYS A 244 -12.96 10.14 6.19
C CYS A 244 -13.20 9.85 4.70
N TYR A 245 -13.42 8.57 4.43
CA TYR A 245 -13.94 8.07 3.17
C TYR A 245 -15.31 7.43 3.39
N ILE A 246 -16.23 7.63 2.45
CA ILE A 246 -17.54 6.97 2.43
C ILE A 246 -17.48 5.92 1.31
N ILE A 247 -17.88 4.70 1.61
CA ILE A 247 -18.08 3.62 0.63
C ILE A 247 -19.51 3.13 0.80
N PRO A 248 -20.44 3.53 -0.08
CA PRO A 248 -21.80 3.03 -0.04
C PRO A 248 -21.86 1.55 -0.39
N LEU A 249 -22.82 0.83 0.20
CA LEU A 249 -23.09 -0.57 -0.11
C LEU A 249 -24.55 -0.79 -0.57
N ASP A 250 -25.10 0.20 -1.22
CA ASP A 250 -26.42 0.14 -1.84
C ASP A 250 -26.35 0.38 -3.35
N ARG A 251 -27.33 -0.12 -4.09
CA ARG A 251 -27.32 -0.07 -5.56
C ARG A 251 -27.59 1.32 -6.14
N ASP A 252 -28.13 2.23 -5.36
CA ASP A 252 -28.42 3.58 -5.85
C ASP A 252 -27.15 4.46 -5.83
N ASN A 253 -26.24 4.19 -4.90
CA ASN A 253 -25.03 4.97 -4.68
C ASN A 253 -23.72 4.21 -5.03
N GLN A 254 -23.79 2.91 -5.35
CA GLN A 254 -22.62 2.08 -5.64
C GLN A 254 -22.77 1.35 -6.97
N LYS A 255 -21.90 1.65 -7.90
CA LYS A 255 -21.88 0.99 -9.21
C LYS A 255 -21.31 -0.45 -9.17
N ASN A 256 -20.41 -0.74 -8.22
CA ASN A 256 -19.77 -2.04 -8.08
C ASN A 256 -19.72 -2.48 -6.60
N LEU A 257 -20.77 -3.15 -6.16
CA LEU A 257 -20.89 -3.63 -4.79
C LEU A 257 -19.84 -4.69 -4.41
N PHE A 258 -19.46 -5.55 -5.34
CA PHE A 258 -18.54 -6.65 -5.05
C PHE A 258 -17.13 -6.14 -4.79
N ASP A 259 -16.63 -5.23 -5.63
CA ASP A 259 -15.31 -4.66 -5.42
C ASP A 259 -15.26 -3.68 -4.24
N ALA A 260 -16.37 -2.95 -3.97
CA ALA A 260 -16.50 -2.17 -2.74
C ALA A 260 -16.42 -3.06 -1.49
N ALA A 261 -17.12 -4.19 -1.48
CA ALA A 261 -17.06 -5.16 -0.39
C ALA A 261 -15.67 -5.83 -0.30
N ALA A 262 -15.02 -6.13 -1.42
CA ALA A 262 -13.68 -6.68 -1.44
C ALA A 262 -12.65 -5.70 -0.86
N GLU A 263 -12.81 -4.40 -1.13
CA GLU A 263 -11.96 -3.36 -0.53
C GLU A 263 -12.17 -3.28 0.99
N LEU A 264 -13.40 -3.32 1.46
CA LEU A 264 -13.67 -3.35 2.90
C LEU A 264 -13.10 -4.59 3.58
N LYS A 265 -13.13 -5.73 2.90
CA LYS A 265 -12.47 -6.95 3.38
C LYS A 265 -10.98 -6.78 3.50
N TYR A 266 -10.35 -6.19 2.50
CA TYR A 266 -8.93 -5.88 2.52
C TYR A 266 -8.59 -4.98 3.72
N LEU A 267 -9.32 -3.88 3.89
CA LEU A 267 -9.10 -2.91 4.97
C LEU A 267 -9.21 -3.57 6.35
N THR A 268 -10.29 -4.30 6.60
CA THR A 268 -10.52 -4.95 7.89
C THR A 268 -9.54 -6.08 8.19
N ARG A 269 -9.13 -6.85 7.17
CA ARG A 269 -8.08 -7.87 7.30
C ARG A 269 -6.75 -7.27 7.74
N ASN A 270 -6.50 -6.03 7.36
CA ASN A 270 -5.28 -5.29 7.69
C ASN A 270 -5.45 -4.39 8.93
N ASP A 271 -6.44 -4.66 9.77
CA ASP A 271 -6.73 -3.94 11.01
C ASP A 271 -7.12 -2.46 10.83
N VAL A 272 -7.54 -2.06 9.65
CA VAL A 272 -8.16 -0.75 9.43
C VAL A 272 -9.56 -0.79 10.02
N LYS A 273 -9.87 0.19 10.86
CA LYS A 273 -11.19 0.33 11.46
C LYS A 273 -12.17 0.90 10.44
N VAL A 274 -13.26 0.19 10.26
CA VAL A 274 -14.39 0.60 9.43
C VAL A 274 -15.59 0.87 10.33
N ASN A 275 -16.30 1.96 10.09
CA ASN A 275 -17.54 2.28 10.77
C ASN A 275 -18.72 1.99 9.83
N VAL A 276 -19.86 1.71 10.40
CA VAL A 276 -21.11 1.50 9.65
C VAL A 276 -22.15 2.53 10.06
N ALA A 277 -22.83 3.11 9.09
CA ALA A 277 -23.97 3.97 9.34
C ALA A 277 -25.13 3.16 9.93
N THR A 278 -25.65 3.60 11.06
CA THR A 278 -26.83 3.00 11.76
C THR A 278 -28.12 3.71 11.43
N GLU A 279 -28.03 4.82 10.74
CA GLU A 279 -29.11 5.59 10.18
C GLU A 279 -28.62 6.31 8.92
N SER A 280 -29.55 6.75 8.08
CA SER A 280 -29.17 7.49 6.88
C SER A 280 -28.62 8.88 7.22
N PHE A 281 -27.63 9.33 6.42
CA PHE A 281 -27.08 10.68 6.50
C PHE A 281 -27.01 11.31 5.11
N VAL A 282 -26.82 12.62 5.06
CA VAL A 282 -26.68 13.38 3.80
C VAL A 282 -25.28 14.00 3.74
N TYR A 283 -24.61 13.82 2.62
CA TYR A 283 -23.37 14.52 2.29
C TYR A 283 -23.38 14.95 0.83
N ASP A 284 -23.01 16.19 0.56
CA ASP A 284 -23.00 16.81 -0.78
C ASP A 284 -24.31 16.62 -1.58
N GLY A 285 -25.43 16.70 -0.87
CA GLY A 285 -26.78 16.55 -1.46
C GLY A 285 -27.19 15.11 -1.78
N VAL A 286 -26.34 14.13 -1.51
CA VAL A 286 -26.63 12.70 -1.67
C VAL A 286 -27.01 12.09 -0.34
N THR A 287 -28.07 11.27 -0.32
CA THR A 287 -28.48 10.51 0.86
C THR A 287 -27.82 9.13 0.84
N TYR A 288 -27.06 8.85 1.88
CA TYR A 288 -26.42 7.55 2.12
C TYR A 288 -27.25 6.78 3.15
N PRO A 289 -27.71 5.57 2.83
CA PRO A 289 -28.59 4.81 3.73
C PRO A 289 -27.83 4.18 4.91
N GLU A 290 -28.60 3.67 5.87
CA GLU A 290 -28.11 2.71 6.86
C GLU A 290 -27.34 1.58 6.16
N GLY A 291 -26.21 1.14 6.75
CA GLY A 291 -25.31 0.15 6.17
C GLY A 291 -24.19 0.74 5.32
N THR A 292 -24.21 2.03 5.02
CA THR A 292 -23.08 2.71 4.36
C THR A 292 -21.83 2.65 5.24
N MET A 293 -20.67 2.34 4.64
CA MET A 293 -19.41 2.25 5.34
C MET A 293 -18.66 3.57 5.35
N VAL A 294 -18.05 3.89 6.49
CA VAL A 294 -17.27 5.10 6.69
C VAL A 294 -15.91 4.75 7.28
N ILE A 295 -14.86 5.10 6.59
CA ILE A 295 -13.48 4.86 7.01
C ILE A 295 -12.89 6.17 7.51
N SER A 296 -12.92 6.34 8.82
CA SER A 296 -12.36 7.52 9.49
C SER A 296 -10.84 7.54 9.41
N MET A 297 -10.27 8.71 9.13
CA MET A 297 -8.82 8.88 9.19
C MET A 297 -8.30 9.11 10.61
N TYR A 298 -9.18 9.19 11.60
CA TYR A 298 -8.83 9.25 13.02
C TYR A 298 -8.56 7.86 13.58
N GLN A 299 -7.53 7.20 13.05
CA GLN A 299 -7.18 5.84 13.45
C GLN A 299 -5.67 5.57 13.32
N ALA A 300 -5.16 4.62 14.09
CA ALA A 300 -3.73 4.29 14.10
C ALA A 300 -3.22 3.86 12.71
N LYS A 301 -4.02 3.14 11.94
CA LYS A 301 -3.70 2.63 10.61
C LYS A 301 -4.14 3.58 9.47
N ARG A 302 -4.21 4.90 9.73
CA ARG A 302 -4.68 5.86 8.72
C ARG A 302 -3.82 5.87 7.45
N SER A 303 -2.48 5.75 7.58
CA SER A 303 -1.58 5.74 6.43
C SER A 303 -1.86 4.57 5.51
N LEU A 304 -2.09 3.38 6.08
CA LEU A 304 -2.52 2.21 5.32
C LEU A 304 -3.90 2.42 4.68
N ALA A 305 -4.88 2.92 5.43
CA ALA A 305 -6.20 3.18 4.89
C ALA A 305 -6.16 4.20 3.74
N ASN A 306 -5.40 5.29 3.92
CA ASN A 306 -5.28 6.32 2.90
C ASN A 306 -4.56 5.82 1.65
N SER A 307 -3.49 5.02 1.79
CA SER A 307 -2.77 4.47 0.64
C SER A 307 -3.66 3.63 -0.29
N GLN A 308 -4.73 3.05 0.25
CA GLN A 308 -5.70 2.27 -0.52
C GLN A 308 -6.84 3.12 -1.09
N LEU A 309 -7.16 4.24 -0.46
CA LEU A 309 -8.39 4.98 -0.74
C LEU A 309 -8.18 6.36 -1.36
N TYR A 310 -6.98 6.93 -1.32
CA TYR A 310 -6.72 8.27 -1.90
C TYR A 310 -6.70 8.24 -3.44
N ASP A 311 -6.60 9.40 -4.06
CA ASP A 311 -6.65 9.52 -5.53
C ASP A 311 -5.40 9.01 -6.24
N GLY A 312 -4.40 8.58 -5.49
CA GLY A 312 -3.13 8.15 -6.04
C GLY A 312 -2.20 9.32 -6.32
N THR A 313 -1.02 8.99 -6.84
CA THR A 313 -0.01 9.96 -7.26
C THR A 313 0.12 9.88 -8.76
N PHE A 314 0.09 11.04 -9.42
CA PHE A 314 0.35 11.10 -10.85
C PHE A 314 1.84 10.90 -11.12
N ILE A 315 2.16 10.06 -12.08
CA ILE A 315 3.52 9.77 -12.50
C ILE A 315 3.65 10.04 -13.99
N SER A 316 4.39 11.09 -14.36
CA SER A 316 4.66 11.42 -15.76
C SER A 316 5.84 10.64 -16.35
N VAL A 317 6.76 10.22 -15.51
CA VAL A 317 7.93 9.43 -15.91
C VAL A 317 7.69 7.98 -15.55
N TRP A 318 7.51 7.15 -16.56
CA TRP A 318 7.31 5.72 -16.40
C TRP A 318 8.57 4.97 -16.81
N SER A 319 9.07 4.10 -15.95
CA SER A 319 10.27 3.31 -16.18
C SER A 319 10.02 1.80 -15.97
N GLY A 320 9.13 1.24 -16.75
CA GLY A 320 8.97 -0.21 -16.82
C GLY A 320 8.66 -0.88 -15.49
N LEU A 321 9.47 -1.88 -15.13
CA LEU A 321 9.22 -2.75 -13.98
C LEU A 321 9.21 -2.04 -12.61
N TYR A 322 9.90 -0.92 -12.49
CA TYR A 322 10.11 -0.23 -11.22
C TYR A 322 9.26 1.03 -11.03
N SER A 323 8.46 1.38 -12.02
CA SER A 323 7.51 2.48 -11.94
C SER A 323 6.10 1.93 -11.80
N GLU A 324 5.86 1.23 -10.72
CA GLU A 324 4.56 0.70 -10.38
C GLU A 324 3.59 1.85 -10.15
N SER A 325 2.50 1.85 -10.87
CA SER A 325 1.53 2.93 -10.76
C SER A 325 0.77 2.88 -9.45
N PHE A 326 0.66 4.02 -8.81
CA PHE A 326 -0.37 4.25 -7.81
C PHE A 326 -1.70 4.48 -8.49
N ALA A 327 -2.26 3.41 -9.00
CA ALA A 327 -3.61 3.48 -9.50
C ALA A 327 -4.54 3.75 -8.32
N GLN A 328 -5.36 4.75 -8.46
CA GLN A 328 -6.54 4.93 -7.62
C GLN A 328 -7.34 3.63 -7.63
N ARG A 329 -7.34 2.89 -6.53
CA ARG A 329 -7.94 1.54 -6.50
C ARG A 329 -9.43 1.56 -6.82
N SER A 330 -10.16 2.57 -6.36
CA SER A 330 -11.57 2.72 -6.69
C SER A 330 -11.81 2.83 -8.19
N HIS A 331 -10.96 3.55 -8.92
CA HIS A 331 -11.02 3.62 -10.38
C HIS A 331 -10.61 2.32 -11.06
N ALA A 332 -9.51 1.72 -10.61
CA ALA A 332 -9.00 0.49 -11.19
C ALA A 332 -9.98 -0.69 -11.03
N ARG A 333 -10.69 -0.74 -9.92
CA ARG A 333 -11.68 -1.77 -9.61
C ARG A 333 -13.12 -1.37 -9.91
N GLY A 334 -13.38 -0.11 -10.21
CA GLY A 334 -14.67 0.37 -10.64
C GLY A 334 -15.72 0.51 -9.54
N TYR A 335 -15.34 0.73 -8.28
CA TYR A 335 -16.28 1.02 -7.20
C TYR A 335 -16.26 2.51 -6.84
N ASP A 336 -17.36 2.99 -6.25
CA ASP A 336 -17.49 4.36 -5.81
C ASP A 336 -17.02 4.52 -4.36
N ARG A 337 -16.17 5.52 -4.15
CA ARG A 337 -15.79 6.02 -2.84
C ARG A 337 -15.78 7.54 -2.85
N ILE A 338 -16.16 8.16 -1.75
CA ILE A 338 -16.29 9.60 -1.62
C ILE A 338 -15.30 10.10 -0.57
N ILE A 339 -14.59 11.18 -0.87
CA ILE A 339 -13.68 11.84 0.06
C ILE A 339 -14.44 12.90 0.85
N VAL A 340 -14.27 12.90 2.16
CA VAL A 340 -14.80 13.95 3.04
C VAL A 340 -13.61 14.67 3.66
N ALA A 341 -13.39 15.91 3.26
CA ALA A 341 -12.27 16.73 3.75
C ALA A 341 -12.71 17.79 4.79
N GLU A 342 -14.01 18.03 4.93
CA GLU A 342 -14.58 19.05 5.80
C GLU A 342 -14.83 18.51 7.21
N PRO A 343 -14.20 19.06 8.26
CA PRO A 343 -14.38 18.61 9.65
C PRO A 343 -15.83 18.63 10.12
N ALA A 344 -16.60 19.66 9.76
CA ALA A 344 -17.99 19.77 10.17
C ALA A 344 -18.89 18.71 9.54
N ALA A 345 -18.60 18.30 8.29
CA ALA A 345 -19.31 17.20 7.63
C ALA A 345 -18.96 15.87 8.30
N TYR A 346 -17.69 15.64 8.57
CA TYR A 346 -17.23 14.46 9.29
C TYR A 346 -17.90 14.29 10.66
N GLU A 347 -17.95 15.34 11.47
CA GLU A 347 -18.62 15.30 12.78
C GLU A 347 -20.08 14.90 12.65
N THR A 348 -20.77 15.42 11.63
CA THR A 348 -22.17 15.08 11.37
C THR A 348 -22.34 13.63 10.94
N ILE A 349 -21.52 13.16 10.00
CA ILE A 349 -21.54 11.78 9.50
C ILE A 349 -21.29 10.79 10.63
N MET A 350 -20.30 11.06 11.46
CA MET A 350 -19.91 10.15 12.55
C MET A 350 -20.96 10.03 13.65
N GLN A 351 -21.90 10.99 13.77
CA GLN A 351 -23.05 10.86 14.68
C GLN A 351 -24.00 9.72 14.26
N SER A 352 -24.06 9.45 12.97
CA SER A 352 -24.87 8.37 12.38
C SER A 352 -24.14 7.03 12.30
N CYS A 353 -22.90 6.93 12.81
CA CYS A 353 -22.06 5.76 12.63
C CYS A 353 -21.75 5.05 13.96
N GLN A 354 -21.56 3.73 13.88
CA GLN A 354 -20.97 2.91 14.93
C GLN A 354 -19.61 2.35 14.47
N ALA A 355 -18.70 2.17 15.44
CA ALA A 355 -17.44 1.48 15.17
C ALA A 355 -17.68 -0.03 15.00
N THR A 356 -17.04 -0.59 14.00
CA THR A 356 -16.80 -2.02 13.77
C THR A 356 -18.01 -2.86 13.39
N ILE A 357 -17.94 -3.39 12.21
CA ILE A 357 -18.91 -4.30 11.61
C ILE A 357 -18.48 -5.75 11.71
N ASP A 358 -19.49 -6.62 11.73
CA ASP A 358 -19.35 -7.99 11.27
C ASP A 358 -19.23 -7.98 9.74
N TYR A 359 -18.01 -7.92 9.27
CA TYR A 359 -17.71 -7.88 7.84
C TYR A 359 -18.15 -9.18 7.14
N GLU A 360 -17.95 -10.32 7.75
CA GLU A 360 -18.34 -11.62 7.18
C GLU A 360 -19.86 -11.72 6.97
N GLY A 361 -20.63 -11.20 7.92
CA GLY A 361 -22.09 -11.09 7.76
C GLY A 361 -22.49 -10.17 6.62
N THR A 362 -21.79 -9.03 6.45
CA THR A 362 -22.04 -8.11 5.34
C THR A 362 -21.71 -8.75 3.99
N LEU A 363 -20.60 -9.46 3.86
CA LEU A 363 -20.27 -10.20 2.64
C LEU A 363 -21.24 -11.31 2.33
N ALA A 364 -21.70 -12.06 3.33
CA ALA A 364 -22.69 -13.09 3.15
C ALA A 364 -24.00 -12.50 2.60
N ALA A 365 -24.43 -11.36 3.14
CA ALA A 365 -25.61 -10.64 2.64
C ALA A 365 -25.45 -10.16 1.18
N LEU A 366 -24.26 -9.70 0.81
CA LEU A 366 -23.96 -9.32 -0.59
C LEU A 366 -23.91 -10.53 -1.52
N ALA A 367 -23.37 -11.66 -1.06
CA ALA A 367 -23.31 -12.90 -1.83
C ALA A 367 -24.69 -13.50 -2.08
N GLU A 368 -25.68 -13.23 -1.22
CA GLU A 368 -27.08 -13.63 -1.41
C GLU A 368 -27.83 -12.75 -2.42
N CYS A 369 -27.26 -11.61 -2.82
CA CYS A 369 -27.81 -10.76 -3.89
C CYS A 369 -27.53 -11.41 -5.27
N THR A 370 -27.96 -12.65 -5.47
CA THR A 370 -27.94 -13.28 -6.78
C THR A 370 -29.01 -12.70 -7.68
N ALA A 371 -28.66 -12.47 -8.95
CA ALA A 371 -29.67 -12.11 -9.94
C ALA A 371 -30.66 -13.26 -10.09
N ASP A 372 -31.93 -13.00 -9.87
CA ASP A 372 -32.97 -13.96 -10.18
C ASP A 372 -33.27 -13.88 -11.67
N PHE A 373 -32.92 -14.97 -12.37
CA PHE A 373 -33.18 -15.12 -13.80
C PHE A 373 -34.47 -15.89 -14.09
N ASP A 374 -35.31 -16.14 -13.10
CA ASP A 374 -36.59 -16.81 -13.30
C ASP A 374 -37.48 -16.01 -14.26
N GLY A 375 -37.83 -16.61 -15.39
CA GLY A 375 -38.69 -16.00 -16.40
C GLY A 375 -37.95 -15.36 -17.57
N VAL A 376 -36.64 -15.41 -17.64
CA VAL A 376 -35.82 -14.80 -18.73
C VAL A 376 -35.33 -15.82 -19.77
N GLU A 377 -35.96 -16.96 -19.92
CA GLU A 377 -35.53 -18.05 -20.82
C GLU A 377 -35.37 -17.64 -22.30
N ASN A 378 -35.96 -16.52 -22.71
CA ASN A 378 -35.89 -15.98 -24.08
C ASN A 378 -35.64 -14.46 -24.12
N ALA A 379 -35.08 -13.87 -23.07
CA ALA A 379 -34.78 -12.43 -23.05
C ALA A 379 -33.32 -12.15 -23.36
N ASP A 380 -33.06 -11.00 -23.95
CA ASP A 380 -31.72 -10.44 -24.02
C ASP A 380 -31.32 -9.91 -22.64
N VAL A 381 -30.13 -10.25 -22.21
CA VAL A 381 -29.58 -9.80 -20.91
C VAL A 381 -28.58 -8.68 -21.16
N ILE A 382 -28.74 -7.60 -20.42
CA ILE A 382 -27.76 -6.49 -20.40
C ILE A 382 -26.88 -6.69 -19.16
N ILE A 383 -25.57 -6.70 -19.38
CA ILE A 383 -24.56 -6.78 -18.31
C ILE A 383 -23.80 -5.47 -18.31
N ASP A 384 -23.85 -4.77 -17.18
CA ASP A 384 -23.04 -3.58 -16.97
C ASP A 384 -21.55 -3.99 -16.87
N ASN A 385 -20.69 -3.34 -17.65
CA ASN A 385 -19.26 -3.63 -17.64
C ASN A 385 -18.54 -2.77 -16.55
N VAL A 386 -18.81 -3.08 -15.30
CA VAL A 386 -18.32 -2.32 -14.13
C VAL A 386 -17.36 -3.10 -13.25
N SER A 387 -17.20 -4.40 -13.48
CA SER A 387 -16.36 -5.26 -12.64
C SER A 387 -15.71 -6.41 -13.42
N ASN A 388 -14.74 -7.07 -12.82
CA ASN A 388 -14.16 -8.30 -13.34
C ASN A 388 -15.20 -9.44 -13.47
N ASP A 389 -16.23 -9.45 -12.64
CA ASP A 389 -17.31 -10.43 -12.73
C ASP A 389 -18.17 -10.23 -13.98
N SER A 390 -18.30 -8.99 -14.46
CA SER A 390 -18.91 -8.72 -15.76
C SER A 390 -18.14 -9.40 -16.89
N ALA A 391 -16.82 -9.32 -16.87
CA ALA A 391 -15.96 -9.99 -17.84
C ALA A 391 -16.06 -11.52 -17.73
N ASN A 392 -16.13 -12.06 -16.51
CA ASN A 392 -16.32 -13.50 -16.26
C ASN A 392 -17.67 -13.97 -16.80
N ALA A 393 -18.74 -13.21 -16.59
CA ALA A 393 -20.07 -13.50 -17.10
C ALA A 393 -20.09 -13.49 -18.65
N VAL A 394 -19.46 -12.51 -19.27
CA VAL A 394 -19.31 -12.45 -20.73
C VAL A 394 -18.55 -13.65 -21.28
N ASN A 395 -17.42 -14.00 -20.67
CA ASN A 395 -16.63 -15.16 -21.06
C ASN A 395 -17.42 -16.48 -20.92
N ALA A 396 -18.18 -16.63 -19.83
CA ALA A 396 -19.05 -17.79 -19.63
C ALA A 396 -20.12 -17.90 -20.73
N LEU A 397 -20.74 -16.79 -21.11
CA LEU A 397 -21.71 -16.75 -22.20
C LEU A 397 -21.09 -17.13 -23.55
N LEU A 398 -19.93 -16.56 -23.87
CA LEU A 398 -19.20 -16.87 -25.09
C LEU A 398 -18.81 -18.36 -25.14
N ASN A 399 -18.32 -18.93 -24.05
CA ASN A 399 -17.97 -20.35 -23.93
C ASN A 399 -19.21 -21.26 -24.07
N ALA A 400 -20.37 -20.78 -23.66
CA ALA A 400 -21.64 -21.46 -23.86
C ALA A 400 -22.23 -21.28 -25.28
N GLY A 401 -21.47 -20.67 -26.19
CA GLY A 401 -21.89 -20.44 -27.58
C GLY A 401 -22.97 -19.37 -27.73
N LYS A 402 -23.13 -18.49 -26.76
CA LYS A 402 -24.08 -17.38 -26.83
C LYS A 402 -23.47 -16.20 -27.60
N THR A 403 -24.31 -15.42 -28.25
CA THR A 403 -23.89 -14.19 -28.91
C THR A 403 -23.83 -13.06 -27.87
N VAL A 404 -22.68 -12.43 -27.79
CA VAL A 404 -22.48 -11.24 -26.94
C VAL A 404 -22.13 -10.07 -27.83
N ALA A 405 -22.76 -8.92 -27.58
CA ALA A 405 -22.48 -7.66 -28.28
C ALA A 405 -22.17 -6.56 -27.25
N MET A 406 -21.21 -5.70 -27.57
CA MET A 406 -20.91 -4.52 -26.76
C MET A 406 -21.80 -3.37 -27.20
N ILE A 407 -22.52 -2.78 -26.27
CA ILE A 407 -23.26 -1.54 -26.48
C ILE A 407 -22.31 -0.39 -26.13
N LEU A 408 -21.84 0.33 -27.16
CA LEU A 408 -21.08 1.55 -26.95
C LEU A 408 -22.07 2.71 -26.80
N SER A 409 -22.00 3.42 -25.69
CA SER A 409 -22.81 4.64 -25.53
C SER A 409 -22.33 5.71 -26.51
N LEU A 410 -23.23 6.12 -27.40
CA LEU A 410 -22.99 7.21 -28.35
C LEU A 410 -23.26 8.61 -27.78
N ILE A 411 -23.44 8.72 -26.46
CA ILE A 411 -23.87 9.98 -25.82
C ILE A 411 -22.70 10.97 -25.62
N HIS A 412 -21.48 10.60 -25.94
CA HIS A 412 -20.30 11.44 -25.78
C HIS A 412 -19.47 11.59 -27.08
N ILE A 413 -20.14 11.80 -28.20
CA ILE A 413 -19.49 12.33 -29.39
C ILE A 413 -19.91 13.79 -29.59
#